data_4adcaf1a9491846e8ce553c6c03daf9c
#
_entry.id   4adcaf1a9491846e8ce553c6c03daf9c
#
_cell.length_a   1.000
_cell.length_b   1.000
_cell.length_c   1.000
_cell.angle_alpha   90.00
_cell.angle_beta   90.00
_cell.angle_gamma   90.00
#
_symmetry.space_group_name_H-M   'P 1'
#
loop_
_entity.id
_entity.type
_entity.pdbx_description
1 polymer ?
#
loop_
_entity_poly.entity_id
_entity_poly.type
_entity_poly.pdbx_seq_one_letter_code
_entity_poly.pdbx_strand_id
1 'polypeptide(L)'
;RSFLDHYGGRGVPRMGMLNLMTAHEHFMTRLGTVDDDTREFMRRIERHLASDTALFLFSDHGTHGIWYNDFAVGQAEHRTPMLLLLLPPAFVKANPTVDGALRRNQGRRVTAFDLHATLQHIAEWPAMPPPSAEATSLFADLEDARSCEAARVPPEYCVEPRAACSGHNT
;
A
#
# COMPACT_ATOMS: atom_id res chain seq x y z
N ARG A 1 -7.69 20.90 -16.80
CA ARG A 1 -6.72 20.82 -15.69
C ARG A 1 -7.08 19.64 -14.83
N SER A 2 -6.07 18.79 -14.47
CA SER A 2 -6.31 17.70 -13.54
C SER A 2 -6.56 18.24 -12.12
N PHE A 3 -7.13 17.40 -11.24
CA PHE A 3 -7.31 17.73 -9.83
C PHE A 3 -5.99 18.19 -9.18
N LEU A 4 -4.91 17.45 -9.40
CA LEU A 4 -3.59 17.78 -8.87
C LEU A 4 -3.06 19.12 -9.39
N ASP A 5 -3.26 19.42 -10.68
CA ASP A 5 -2.85 20.71 -11.27
C ASP A 5 -3.67 21.87 -10.73
N HIS A 6 -4.95 21.64 -10.46
CA HIS A 6 -5.83 22.71 -9.99
C HIS A 6 -5.50 23.14 -8.56
N TYR A 7 -5.21 22.17 -7.69
CA TYR A 7 -4.96 22.42 -6.26
C TYR A 7 -3.47 22.47 -5.91
N GLY A 8 -2.58 22.08 -6.82
CA GLY A 8 -1.13 22.12 -6.61
C GLY A 8 -0.63 23.55 -6.38
N GLY A 9 0.37 23.69 -5.50
CA GLY A 9 1.00 24.98 -5.19
C GLY A 9 0.16 25.98 -4.42
N ARG A 10 -1.06 25.63 -3.99
CA ARG A 10 -1.95 26.53 -3.25
C ARG A 10 -1.81 26.44 -1.73
N GLY A 11 -0.90 25.60 -1.22
CA GLY A 11 -0.72 25.39 0.22
C GLY A 11 -1.91 24.72 0.92
N VAL A 12 -2.85 24.16 0.17
CA VAL A 12 -4.03 23.47 0.70
C VAL A 12 -3.79 21.97 0.66
N PRO A 13 -3.90 21.26 1.80
CA PRO A 13 -3.88 19.81 1.80
C PRO A 13 -4.98 19.24 0.90
N ARG A 14 -4.66 18.18 0.16
CA ARG A 14 -5.58 17.55 -0.77
C ARG A 14 -5.47 16.03 -0.70
N MET A 15 -6.59 15.38 -0.82
CA MET A 15 -6.67 13.93 -0.94
C MET A 15 -7.60 13.58 -2.09
N GLY A 16 -7.20 12.63 -2.91
CA GLY A 16 -8.03 12.03 -3.95
C GLY A 16 -8.03 10.51 -3.78
N MET A 17 -9.18 9.89 -3.95
CA MET A 17 -9.31 8.44 -3.96
C MET A 17 -9.96 8.02 -5.27
N LEU A 18 -9.34 7.06 -5.95
CA LEU A 18 -9.86 6.45 -7.16
C LEU A 18 -10.02 4.95 -6.92
N ASN A 19 -11.24 4.46 -7.06
CA ASN A 19 -11.53 3.04 -6.97
C ASN A 19 -11.76 2.47 -8.37
N LEU A 20 -11.00 1.43 -8.74
CA LEU A 20 -11.09 0.74 -10.03
C LEU A 20 -11.71 -0.64 -9.83
N MET A 21 -12.91 -0.83 -10.36
CA MET A 21 -13.65 -2.10 -10.28
C MET A 21 -13.38 -3.03 -11.47
N THR A 22 -12.49 -2.65 -12.40
CA THR A 22 -12.27 -3.37 -13.65
C THR A 22 -11.74 -4.79 -13.43
N ALA A 23 -10.93 -4.98 -12.39
CA ALA A 23 -10.34 -6.28 -12.06
C ALA A 23 -11.32 -7.22 -11.32
N HIS A 24 -12.49 -6.71 -10.87
CA HIS A 24 -13.47 -7.51 -10.15
C HIS A 24 -14.27 -8.36 -11.14
N GLU A 25 -13.71 -9.50 -11.56
CA GLU A 25 -14.34 -10.43 -12.47
C GLU A 25 -13.78 -11.86 -12.32
N HIS A 26 -14.53 -12.86 -12.77
CA HIS A 26 -14.23 -14.27 -12.50
C HIS A 26 -13.10 -14.88 -13.34
N PHE A 27 -12.73 -14.27 -14.46
CA PHE A 27 -11.79 -14.86 -15.42
C PHE A 27 -10.36 -14.32 -15.29
N MET A 28 -10.13 -13.31 -14.44
CA MET A 28 -8.82 -12.72 -14.15
C MET A 28 -8.14 -12.11 -15.41
N THR A 29 -8.92 -11.74 -16.42
CA THR A 29 -8.39 -11.24 -17.69
C THR A 29 -8.44 -9.73 -17.82
N ARG A 30 -9.34 -9.06 -17.10
CA ARG A 30 -9.58 -7.63 -17.26
C ARG A 30 -8.54 -6.76 -16.58
N LEU A 31 -7.80 -7.27 -15.60
CA LEU A 31 -6.73 -6.49 -14.97
C LEU A 31 -5.71 -6.00 -16.02
N GLY A 32 -5.35 -6.84 -16.98
CA GLY A 32 -4.44 -6.47 -18.09
C GLY A 32 -4.96 -5.34 -18.98
N THR A 33 -6.28 -5.11 -19.03
CA THR A 33 -6.86 -4.05 -19.87
C THR A 33 -6.63 -2.64 -19.32
N VAL A 34 -6.29 -2.52 -18.03
CA VAL A 34 -6.01 -1.21 -17.39
C VAL A 34 -4.52 -0.89 -17.28
N ASP A 35 -3.65 -1.76 -17.79
CA ASP A 35 -2.19 -1.59 -17.66
C ASP A 35 -1.69 -0.33 -18.38
N ASP A 36 -2.06 -0.14 -19.64
CA ASP A 36 -1.68 1.03 -20.41
C ASP A 36 -2.23 2.34 -19.81
N ASP A 37 -3.48 2.33 -19.36
CA ASP A 37 -4.11 3.50 -18.72
C ASP A 37 -3.42 3.82 -17.39
N THR A 38 -3.07 2.78 -16.60
CA THR A 38 -2.34 2.94 -15.34
C THR A 38 -0.94 3.50 -15.59
N ARG A 39 -0.23 2.99 -16.59
CA ARG A 39 1.09 3.52 -16.99
C ARG A 39 1.01 4.99 -17.40
N GLU A 40 0.03 5.35 -18.21
CA GLU A 40 -0.16 6.75 -18.65
C GLU A 40 -0.54 7.65 -17.46
N PHE A 41 -1.40 7.18 -16.57
CA PHE A 41 -1.72 7.87 -15.32
C PHE A 41 -0.45 8.14 -14.50
N MET A 42 0.39 7.12 -14.26
CA MET A 42 1.64 7.25 -13.52
C MET A 42 2.58 8.29 -14.14
N ARG A 43 2.74 8.28 -15.47
CA ARG A 43 3.55 9.29 -16.19
C ARG A 43 3.01 10.71 -15.99
N ARG A 44 1.71 10.88 -16.01
CA ARG A 44 1.07 12.21 -15.83
C ARG A 44 1.25 12.77 -14.41
N ILE A 45 1.27 11.91 -13.40
CA ILE A 45 1.42 12.34 -12.01
C ILE A 45 2.88 12.38 -11.54
N GLU A 46 3.84 11.89 -12.32
CA GLU A 46 5.26 11.77 -11.95
C GLU A 46 5.82 13.07 -11.34
N ARG A 47 5.54 14.23 -11.94
CA ARG A 47 5.99 15.51 -11.42
C ARG A 47 5.44 15.85 -10.03
N HIS A 48 4.23 15.41 -9.72
CA HIS A 48 3.60 15.59 -8.42
C HIS A 48 4.20 14.62 -7.39
N LEU A 49 4.47 13.36 -7.80
CA LEU A 49 5.14 12.38 -6.95
C LEU A 49 6.58 12.82 -6.61
N ALA A 50 7.26 13.47 -7.52
CA ALA A 50 8.59 14.01 -7.29
C ALA A 50 8.60 15.25 -6.37
N SER A 51 7.46 15.91 -6.18
CA SER A 51 7.34 17.20 -5.48
C SER A 51 6.64 17.07 -4.13
N ASP A 52 5.33 16.91 -4.13
CA ASP A 52 4.47 17.16 -2.96
C ASP A 52 3.34 16.15 -2.77
N THR A 53 3.31 15.08 -3.56
CA THR A 53 2.20 14.12 -3.57
C THR A 53 2.68 12.73 -3.22
N ALA A 54 2.09 12.12 -2.21
CA ALA A 54 2.22 10.69 -1.93
C ALA A 54 1.17 9.90 -2.73
N LEU A 55 1.54 8.75 -3.26
CA LEU A 55 0.61 7.81 -3.89
C LEU A 55 0.60 6.49 -3.12
N PHE A 56 -0.62 6.05 -2.82
CA PHE A 56 -0.90 4.73 -2.28
C PHE A 56 -1.66 3.94 -3.33
N LEU A 57 -1.09 2.86 -3.82
CA LEU A 57 -1.76 1.92 -4.71
C LEU A 57 -1.92 0.60 -3.96
N PHE A 58 -3.16 0.20 -3.74
CA PHE A 58 -3.47 -0.99 -2.95
C PHE A 58 -4.73 -1.67 -3.45
N SER A 59 -4.88 -2.95 -3.11
CA SER A 59 -6.10 -3.71 -3.30
C SER A 59 -6.67 -4.15 -1.95
N ASP A 60 -7.97 -4.36 -1.89
CA ASP A 60 -8.68 -4.89 -0.72
C ASP A 60 -8.40 -6.38 -0.52
N HIS A 61 -8.27 -7.14 -1.61
CA HIS A 61 -7.85 -8.53 -1.66
C HIS A 61 -7.16 -8.84 -3.00
N GLY A 62 -6.57 -10.01 -3.11
CA GLY A 62 -6.06 -10.51 -4.38
C GLY A 62 -7.16 -11.13 -5.25
N THR A 63 -6.77 -11.90 -6.24
CA THR A 63 -7.75 -12.56 -7.12
C THR A 63 -8.66 -13.53 -6.37
N HIS A 64 -9.93 -13.59 -6.77
CA HIS A 64 -10.89 -14.57 -6.26
C HIS A 64 -11.57 -15.37 -7.38
N GLY A 65 -10.85 -15.57 -8.49
CA GLY A 65 -11.30 -16.46 -9.57
C GLY A 65 -11.65 -17.85 -9.04
N ILE A 66 -12.89 -18.32 -9.30
CA ILE A 66 -13.45 -19.52 -8.67
C ILE A 66 -12.52 -20.73 -8.81
N TRP A 67 -12.01 -20.98 -10.00
CA TRP A 67 -11.15 -22.13 -10.27
C TRP A 67 -9.73 -21.99 -9.72
N TYR A 68 -9.23 -20.75 -9.61
CA TYR A 68 -7.87 -20.49 -9.17
C TYR A 68 -7.72 -20.64 -7.66
N ASN A 69 -8.76 -20.33 -6.90
CA ASN A 69 -8.77 -20.48 -5.44
C ASN A 69 -8.82 -21.93 -4.95
N ASP A 70 -9.05 -22.89 -5.86
CA ASP A 70 -8.91 -24.32 -5.56
C ASP A 70 -7.43 -24.73 -5.35
N PHE A 71 -6.49 -23.88 -5.80
CA PHE A 71 -5.07 -24.10 -5.64
C PHE A 71 -4.48 -23.29 -4.49
N ALA A 72 -3.49 -23.85 -3.79
CA ALA A 72 -2.82 -23.18 -2.68
C ALA A 72 -2.19 -21.82 -3.07
N VAL A 73 -1.69 -21.71 -4.31
CA VAL A 73 -1.13 -20.45 -4.83
C VAL A 73 -2.22 -19.40 -5.00
N GLY A 74 -3.40 -19.75 -5.49
CA GLY A 74 -4.53 -18.83 -5.63
C GLY A 74 -5.06 -18.37 -4.28
N GLN A 75 -5.14 -19.26 -3.30
CA GLN A 75 -5.51 -18.92 -1.93
C GLN A 75 -4.51 -17.96 -1.28
N ALA A 76 -3.21 -18.18 -1.49
CA ALA A 76 -2.18 -17.28 -0.99
C ALA A 76 -2.28 -15.89 -1.65
N GLU A 77 -2.46 -15.84 -2.97
CA GLU A 77 -2.62 -14.60 -3.73
C GLU A 77 -3.87 -13.82 -3.28
N HIS A 78 -4.99 -14.50 -3.08
CA HIS A 78 -6.22 -13.87 -2.60
C HIS A 78 -6.03 -13.18 -1.23
N ARG A 79 -5.23 -13.78 -0.34
CA ARG A 79 -5.01 -13.33 1.03
C ARG A 79 -3.85 -12.34 1.20
N THR A 80 -3.09 -12.07 0.14
CA THR A 80 -1.94 -11.16 0.16
C THR A 80 -2.11 -10.02 -0.84
N PRO A 81 -3.02 -9.07 -0.56
CA PRO A 81 -3.27 -7.93 -1.44
C PRO A 81 -2.02 -7.07 -1.61
N MET A 82 -1.93 -6.41 -2.76
CA MET A 82 -0.85 -5.50 -3.07
C MET A 82 -0.95 -4.20 -2.26
N LEU A 83 0.20 -3.71 -1.79
CA LEU A 83 0.36 -2.37 -1.26
C LEU A 83 1.65 -1.76 -1.78
N LEU A 84 1.55 -0.65 -2.49
CA LEU A 84 2.68 0.14 -2.99
C LEU A 84 2.55 1.57 -2.48
N LEU A 85 3.63 2.09 -1.87
CA LEU A 85 3.74 3.46 -1.41
C LEU A 85 4.82 4.18 -2.19
N LEU A 86 4.46 5.30 -2.81
CA LEU A 86 5.42 6.23 -3.42
C LEU A 86 5.34 7.56 -2.67
N LEU A 87 6.45 7.94 -2.07
CA LEU A 87 6.58 9.17 -1.28
C LEU A 87 7.52 10.16 -1.97
N PRO A 88 7.28 11.48 -1.84
CA PRO A 88 8.18 12.48 -2.40
C PRO A 88 9.61 12.30 -1.89
N PRO A 89 10.65 12.33 -2.76
CA PRO A 89 12.03 12.14 -2.34
C PRO A 89 12.51 13.12 -1.28
N ALA A 90 12.03 14.35 -1.33
CA ALA A 90 12.36 15.36 -0.33
C ALA A 90 11.79 15.02 1.05
N PHE A 91 10.58 14.44 1.11
CA PHE A 91 9.98 13.98 2.36
C PHE A 91 10.78 12.81 2.95
N VAL A 92 11.13 11.83 2.14
CA VAL A 92 11.93 10.65 2.55
C VAL A 92 13.30 11.10 3.09
N LYS A 93 13.97 12.00 2.37
CA LYS A 93 15.28 12.56 2.78
C LYS A 93 15.20 13.34 4.11
N ALA A 94 14.14 14.09 4.32
CA ALA A 94 13.92 14.86 5.54
C ALA A 94 13.53 13.97 6.75
N ASN A 95 13.05 12.75 6.51
CA ASN A 95 12.52 11.85 7.53
C ASN A 95 13.17 10.44 7.47
N PRO A 96 14.47 10.32 7.78
CA PRO A 96 15.21 9.05 7.64
C PRO A 96 14.69 7.94 8.54
N THR A 97 14.06 8.27 9.66
CA THR A 97 13.39 7.29 10.53
C THR A 97 12.19 6.65 9.86
N VAL A 98 11.41 7.43 9.11
CA VAL A 98 10.26 6.94 8.30
C VAL A 98 10.76 6.04 7.18
N ASP A 99 11.80 6.45 6.44
CA ASP A 99 12.40 5.61 5.38
C ASP A 99 12.88 4.28 5.95
N GLY A 100 13.58 4.32 7.09
CA GLY A 100 14.05 3.11 7.77
C GLY A 100 12.92 2.18 8.19
N ALA A 101 11.85 2.73 8.78
CA ALA A 101 10.67 1.95 9.18
C ALA A 101 9.99 1.30 7.96
N LEU A 102 9.74 2.08 6.91
CA LEU A 102 9.12 1.55 5.68
C LEU A 102 9.92 0.40 5.07
N ARG A 103 11.25 0.51 5.04
CA ARG A 103 12.12 -0.58 4.52
C ARG A 103 12.04 -1.83 5.37
N ARG A 104 12.07 -1.69 6.71
CA ARG A 104 11.94 -2.85 7.62
C ARG A 104 10.57 -3.49 7.54
N ASN A 105 9.52 -2.69 7.39
CA ASN A 105 8.14 -3.17 7.33
C ASN A 105 7.83 -3.98 6.06
N GLN A 106 8.65 -3.88 5.00
CA GLN A 106 8.48 -4.69 3.78
C GLN A 106 8.55 -6.21 4.03
N GLY A 107 9.27 -6.63 5.07
CA GLY A 107 9.35 -8.03 5.47
C GLY A 107 8.39 -8.43 6.59
N ARG A 108 7.49 -7.54 7.01
CA ARG A 108 6.61 -7.73 8.16
C ARG A 108 5.16 -7.91 7.75
N ARG A 109 4.34 -8.42 8.67
CA ARG A 109 2.90 -8.54 8.45
C ARG A 109 2.24 -7.17 8.54
N VAL A 110 1.80 -6.67 7.39
CA VAL A 110 1.06 -5.42 7.24
C VAL A 110 -0.41 -5.75 7.02
N THR A 111 -1.30 -4.94 7.59
CA THR A 111 -2.75 -5.07 7.46
C THR A 111 -3.42 -3.79 6.98
N ALA A 112 -4.69 -3.87 6.61
CA ALA A 112 -5.49 -2.70 6.28
C ALA A 112 -5.62 -1.73 7.47
N PHE A 113 -5.55 -2.22 8.71
CA PHE A 113 -5.54 -1.36 9.91
C PHE A 113 -4.28 -0.50 9.96
N ASP A 114 -3.11 -1.06 9.62
CA ASP A 114 -1.85 -0.32 9.57
C ASP A 114 -1.84 0.72 8.44
N LEU A 115 -2.42 0.38 7.28
CA LEU A 115 -2.64 1.33 6.20
C LEU A 115 -3.53 2.48 6.66
N HIS A 116 -4.65 2.19 7.32
CA HIS A 116 -5.54 3.22 7.86
C HIS A 116 -4.80 4.14 8.86
N ALA A 117 -4.07 3.56 9.82
CA ALA A 117 -3.27 4.34 10.77
C ALA A 117 -2.20 5.20 10.06
N THR A 118 -1.64 4.71 8.95
CA THR A 118 -0.67 5.48 8.15
C THR A 118 -1.34 6.67 7.46
N LEU A 119 -2.54 6.49 6.92
CA LEU A 119 -3.30 7.60 6.30
C LEU A 119 -3.70 8.65 7.34
N GLN A 120 -4.10 8.24 8.55
CA GLN A 120 -4.34 9.17 9.67
C GLN A 120 -3.06 9.93 10.05
N HIS A 121 -1.93 9.23 10.17
CA HIS A 121 -0.65 9.84 10.48
C HIS A 121 -0.24 10.90 9.44
N ILE A 122 -0.49 10.65 8.16
CA ILE A 122 -0.23 11.63 7.09
C ILE A 122 -1.15 12.84 7.23
N ALA A 123 -2.43 12.63 7.55
CA ALA A 123 -3.39 13.72 7.71
C ALA A 123 -3.06 14.64 8.89
N GLU A 124 -2.43 14.10 9.93
CA GLU A 124 -2.07 14.81 11.17
C GLU A 124 -0.57 15.17 11.24
N TRP A 125 0.19 14.85 10.18
CA TRP A 125 1.65 15.03 10.16
C TRP A 125 2.07 16.42 10.66
N PRO A 126 3.12 16.50 11.53
CA PRO A 126 4.01 15.42 12.00
C PRO A 126 3.54 14.72 13.31
N ALA A 127 2.32 14.96 13.76
CA ALA A 127 1.81 14.32 14.97
C ALA A 127 1.62 12.81 14.76
N MET A 128 2.10 12.00 15.71
CA MET A 128 1.81 10.57 15.70
C MET A 128 0.35 10.32 16.02
N PRO A 129 -0.33 9.41 15.31
CA PRO A 129 -1.67 8.99 15.71
C PRO A 129 -1.64 8.36 17.11
N PRO A 130 -2.75 8.42 17.86
CA PRO A 130 -2.81 7.78 19.16
C PRO A 130 -2.49 6.30 19.06
N PRO A 131 -1.80 5.71 20.06
CA PRO A 131 -1.52 4.28 20.06
C PRO A 131 -2.81 3.45 19.94
N SER A 132 -2.79 2.46 19.08
CA SER A 132 -3.88 1.49 18.92
C SER A 132 -3.35 0.08 19.15
N ALA A 133 -4.12 -0.74 19.82
CA ALA A 133 -3.79 -2.17 19.98
C ALA A 133 -3.93 -2.95 18.66
N GLU A 134 -4.54 -2.36 17.65
CA GLU A 134 -4.91 -3.04 16.40
C GLU A 134 -4.05 -2.61 15.22
N ALA A 135 -3.49 -1.39 15.27
CA ALA A 135 -2.86 -0.74 14.14
C ALA A 135 -1.62 0.05 14.52
N THR A 136 -0.61 -0.01 13.67
CA THR A 136 0.59 0.81 13.77
C THR A 136 0.83 1.50 12.42
N SER A 137 1.02 2.81 12.42
CA SER A 137 1.41 3.52 11.21
C SER A 137 2.69 2.91 10.62
N LEU A 138 2.72 2.70 9.31
CA LEU A 138 3.91 2.19 8.60
C LEU A 138 5.10 3.14 8.66
N PHE A 139 4.89 4.37 9.12
CA PHE A 139 5.97 5.33 9.41
C PHE A 139 6.71 5.06 10.72
N ALA A 140 6.23 4.06 11.48
CA ALA A 140 6.90 3.49 12.63
C ALA A 140 7.19 2.00 12.39
N ASP A 141 8.07 1.42 13.19
CA ASP A 141 8.40 0.00 13.11
C ASP A 141 7.23 -0.86 13.57
N LEU A 142 6.81 -1.79 12.73
CA LEU A 142 5.98 -2.91 13.15
C LEU A 142 6.81 -3.90 13.96
N GLU A 143 6.15 -4.68 14.80
CA GLU A 143 6.78 -5.78 15.53
C GLU A 143 7.31 -6.86 14.57
N ASP A 144 8.54 -7.34 14.79
CA ASP A 144 9.21 -8.29 13.88
C ASP A 144 8.48 -9.62 13.72
N ALA A 145 7.98 -10.17 14.81
CA ALA A 145 7.31 -11.45 14.87
C ALA A 145 5.79 -11.33 15.09
N ARG A 146 5.19 -10.24 14.62
CA ARG A 146 3.75 -9.99 14.79
C ARG A 146 2.92 -11.16 14.28
N SER A 147 2.20 -11.84 15.18
CA SER A 147 1.33 -12.96 14.83
C SER A 147 0.09 -12.49 14.04
N CYS A 148 -0.60 -13.39 13.37
CA CYS A 148 -1.88 -13.08 12.75
C CYS A 148 -2.90 -12.60 13.79
N GLU A 149 -2.94 -13.19 14.97
CA GLU A 149 -3.82 -12.79 16.06
C GLU A 149 -3.53 -11.34 16.52
N ALA A 150 -2.25 -11.02 16.77
CA ALA A 150 -1.83 -9.66 17.12
C ALA A 150 -2.11 -8.63 16.02
N ALA A 151 -2.11 -9.06 14.77
CA ALA A 151 -2.46 -8.25 13.61
C ALA A 151 -3.96 -8.25 13.27
N ARG A 152 -4.79 -8.90 14.09
CA ARG A 152 -6.25 -9.06 13.87
C ARG A 152 -6.60 -9.70 12.53
N VAL A 153 -5.73 -10.58 12.02
CA VAL A 153 -5.99 -11.37 10.83
C VAL A 153 -6.69 -12.67 11.25
N PRO A 154 -7.90 -12.93 10.75
CA PRO A 154 -8.60 -14.18 11.06
C PRO A 154 -7.77 -15.40 10.64
N PRO A 155 -7.83 -16.53 11.37
CA PRO A 155 -7.00 -17.70 11.09
C PRO A 155 -7.08 -18.21 9.65
N GLU A 156 -8.27 -18.17 9.06
CA GLU A 156 -8.52 -18.60 7.69
C GLU A 156 -7.85 -17.71 6.63
N TYR A 157 -7.49 -16.48 6.99
CA TYR A 157 -6.77 -15.53 6.12
C TYR A 157 -5.31 -15.38 6.49
N CYS A 158 -4.87 -16.07 7.52
CA CYS A 158 -3.48 -16.03 7.97
C CYS A 158 -2.55 -16.66 6.93
N VAL A 159 -1.57 -15.89 6.47
CA VAL A 159 -0.51 -16.34 5.58
C VAL A 159 0.82 -16.02 6.27
N GLU A 160 1.70 -17.00 6.35
CA GLU A 160 3.05 -16.76 6.89
C GLU A 160 3.84 -15.82 5.97
N PRO A 161 4.54 -14.82 6.52
CA PRO A 161 5.38 -13.94 5.73
C PRO A 161 6.42 -14.78 4.97
N ARG A 162 6.49 -14.61 3.66
CA ARG A 162 7.60 -15.18 2.88
C ARG A 162 8.88 -14.47 3.28
N ALA A 163 9.96 -15.22 3.45
CA ALA A 163 11.29 -14.62 3.56
C ALA A 163 11.49 -13.64 2.40
N ALA A 164 11.96 -12.43 2.71
CA ALA A 164 12.24 -11.43 1.70
C ALA A 164 13.06 -12.08 0.59
N CYS A 165 12.63 -11.91 -0.65
CA CYS A 165 13.42 -12.36 -1.79
C CYS A 165 14.79 -11.69 -1.67
N SER A 166 15.81 -12.46 -1.35
CA SER A 166 17.20 -11.99 -1.41
C SER A 166 17.46 -11.65 -2.87
N GLY A 167 17.38 -10.36 -3.20
CA GLY A 167 17.67 -9.90 -4.55
C GLY A 167 19.07 -10.35 -4.95
N HIS A 168 19.16 -11.22 -5.91
CA HIS A 168 20.40 -11.43 -6.60
C HIS A 168 20.68 -10.15 -7.40
N ASN A 169 21.57 -9.32 -6.86
CA ASN A 169 22.26 -8.33 -7.66
C ASN A 169 23.15 -9.09 -8.65
N THR A 170 22.73 -9.17 -9.89
CA THR A 170 23.59 -9.45 -11.05
C THR A 170 23.58 -8.23 -11.97
#